data_88e069f982db77f9c4c4729bf73dd2c0
#
_entry.id   88e069f982db77f9c4c4729bf73dd2c0
#
_cell.length_a   1.000
_cell.length_b   1.000
_cell.length_c   1.000
_cell.angle_alpha   90.00
_cell.angle_beta   90.00
_cell.angle_gamma   90.00
#
_symmetry.space_group_name_H-M   'P 1'
#
loop_
_entity.id
_entity.type
_entity.pdbx_description
1 polymer ?
#
loop_
_entity_poly.entity_id
_entity_poly.type
_entity_poly.pdbx_seq_one_letter_code
_entity_poly.pdbx_strand_id
1 'polypeptide(L)'
;AQTGEVMDPADGILRSGDYIEAINGTPATDKKDMIRAVKEAGNMALTLSVRREGETMDVQMTPVQTQEGDYKLGLWIRDDTQGIGTMTYVCANGAFGALGHGISDGDTGLLVQTSGGELYDTEILGVEKGSFGKPGVMSGVIYYGNQSRLGSVEANTDQGIFGTANPRFLSRVKNPAIPIGYRQDVKKGRACIRSSVSGELKDYEIEIQKIDHSSNRHNKDMVIR
;
A
#
# COMPACT_ATOMS: atom_id res chain seq x y z
N ALA A 1 -24.28 -16.94 14.48
CA ALA A 1 -25.64 -16.54 14.87
C ALA A 1 -25.94 -16.98 16.31
N GLN A 2 -26.95 -16.43 16.95
CA GLN A 2 -27.40 -16.84 18.29
C GLN A 2 -27.76 -18.34 18.35
N THR A 3 -28.16 -18.92 17.23
CA THR A 3 -28.50 -20.36 17.06
C THR A 3 -27.28 -21.27 17.01
N GLY A 4 -26.04 -20.75 17.02
CA GLY A 4 -24.83 -21.55 16.82
C GLY A 4 -24.55 -21.90 15.37
N GLU A 5 -25.39 -21.47 14.41
CA GLU A 5 -25.17 -21.65 12.98
C GLU A 5 -24.12 -20.67 12.48
N VAL A 6 -23.28 -21.12 11.54
CA VAL A 6 -22.37 -20.25 10.79
C VAL A 6 -23.20 -19.53 9.74
N MET A 7 -23.28 -18.20 9.84
CA MET A 7 -23.96 -17.34 8.85
C MET A 7 -22.96 -16.37 8.25
N ASP A 8 -23.02 -16.21 6.96
CA ASP A 8 -22.25 -15.23 6.21
C ASP A 8 -23.20 -14.28 5.44
N PRO A 9 -23.61 -13.17 6.07
CA PRO A 9 -24.53 -12.21 5.44
C PRO A 9 -23.96 -11.55 4.18
N ALA A 10 -22.63 -11.60 4.00
CA ALA A 10 -21.95 -10.98 2.87
C ALA A 10 -21.85 -11.91 1.65
N ASP A 11 -22.04 -13.23 1.85
CA ASP A 11 -21.87 -14.20 0.78
C ASP A 11 -22.78 -13.91 -0.42
N GLY A 12 -22.16 -13.88 -1.60
CA GLY A 12 -22.84 -13.57 -2.87
C GLY A 12 -23.21 -12.08 -3.05
N ILE A 13 -23.07 -11.23 -2.03
CA ILE A 13 -23.39 -9.79 -2.10
C ILE A 13 -22.11 -8.97 -2.30
N LEU A 14 -21.14 -9.14 -1.42
CA LEU A 14 -19.86 -8.43 -1.48
C LEU A 14 -18.73 -9.36 -1.93
N ARG A 15 -17.67 -8.76 -2.46
CA ARG A 15 -16.48 -9.47 -2.96
C ARG A 15 -15.21 -8.78 -2.48
N SER A 16 -14.12 -9.53 -2.39
CA SER A 16 -12.79 -8.94 -2.20
C SER A 16 -12.50 -7.95 -3.34
N GLY A 17 -12.02 -6.76 -2.97
CA GLY A 17 -11.78 -5.67 -3.92
C GLY A 17 -12.93 -4.66 -4.03
N ASP A 18 -14.06 -4.88 -3.38
CA ASP A 18 -15.12 -3.88 -3.26
C ASP A 18 -14.70 -2.74 -2.33
N TYR A 19 -14.99 -1.49 -2.74
CA TYR A 19 -14.80 -0.30 -1.92
C TYR A 19 -16.14 0.17 -1.38
N ILE A 20 -16.30 0.19 -0.06
CA ILE A 20 -17.51 0.72 0.58
C ILE A 20 -17.35 2.23 0.71
N GLU A 21 -18.15 2.99 -0.03
CA GLU A 21 -18.07 4.44 -0.11
C GLU A 21 -19.07 5.14 0.82
N ALA A 22 -20.25 4.54 1.04
CA ALA A 22 -21.25 5.09 1.95
C ALA A 22 -22.08 4.00 2.64
N ILE A 23 -22.67 4.36 3.76
CA ILE A 23 -23.56 3.53 4.57
C ILE A 23 -24.84 4.33 4.83
N ASN A 24 -25.98 3.80 4.39
CA ASN A 24 -27.27 4.48 4.48
C ASN A 24 -27.22 5.91 3.93
N GLY A 25 -26.48 6.13 2.82
CA GLY A 25 -26.29 7.43 2.19
C GLY A 25 -25.29 8.37 2.87
N THR A 26 -24.68 7.96 4.00
CA THR A 26 -23.63 8.73 4.68
C THR A 26 -22.27 8.22 4.26
N PRO A 27 -21.33 9.07 3.77
CA PRO A 27 -19.99 8.64 3.41
C PRO A 27 -19.30 7.90 4.54
N ALA A 28 -18.68 6.75 4.21
CA ALA A 28 -17.86 5.98 5.13
C ALA A 28 -16.40 6.42 4.94
N THR A 29 -15.76 6.90 6.02
CA THR A 29 -14.39 7.42 5.97
C THR A 29 -13.39 6.46 6.60
N ASP A 30 -13.85 5.63 7.54
CA ASP A 30 -13.03 4.62 8.21
C ASP A 30 -13.88 3.41 8.63
N LYS A 31 -13.21 2.35 9.10
CA LYS A 31 -13.89 1.14 9.60
C LYS A 31 -14.78 1.40 10.83
N LYS A 32 -14.54 2.49 11.58
CA LYS A 32 -15.35 2.82 12.77
C LYS A 32 -16.75 3.26 12.36
N ASP A 33 -16.87 3.92 11.21
CA ASP A 33 -18.17 4.30 10.64
C ASP A 33 -19.01 3.05 10.37
N MET A 34 -18.39 2.01 9.79
CA MET A 34 -19.06 0.73 9.55
C MET A 34 -19.46 0.04 10.86
N ILE A 35 -18.54 -0.05 11.83
CA ILE A 35 -18.82 -0.69 13.13
C ILE A 35 -19.99 0.01 13.83
N ARG A 36 -19.98 1.36 13.80
CA ARG A 36 -21.06 2.16 14.38
C ARG A 36 -22.40 1.90 13.70
N ALA A 37 -22.43 1.97 12.36
CA ALA A 37 -23.65 1.77 11.57
C ALA A 37 -24.24 0.37 11.78
N VAL A 38 -23.41 -0.67 11.79
CA VAL A 38 -23.84 -2.05 12.05
C VAL A 38 -24.43 -2.20 13.45
N LYS A 39 -23.81 -1.57 14.46
CA LYS A 39 -24.32 -1.59 15.83
C LYS A 39 -25.64 -0.85 15.97
N GLU A 40 -25.78 0.31 15.33
CA GLU A 40 -27.00 1.13 15.36
C GLU A 40 -28.16 0.47 14.59
N ALA A 41 -27.86 -0.22 13.49
CA ALA A 41 -28.88 -0.93 12.71
C ALA A 41 -29.45 -2.16 13.45
N GLY A 42 -28.65 -2.80 14.29
CA GLY A 42 -29.07 -4.03 14.93
C GLY A 42 -29.46 -5.09 13.90
N ASN A 43 -30.70 -5.52 13.89
CA ASN A 43 -31.26 -6.48 12.94
C ASN A 43 -31.95 -5.83 11.70
N MET A 44 -31.83 -4.52 11.54
CA MET A 44 -32.38 -3.82 10.38
C MET A 44 -31.39 -3.87 9.22
N ALA A 45 -31.91 -3.87 7.99
CA ALA A 45 -31.08 -3.83 6.80
C ALA A 45 -30.33 -2.50 6.69
N LEU A 46 -29.07 -2.59 6.25
CA LEU A 46 -28.21 -1.47 5.86
C LEU A 46 -28.09 -1.42 4.35
N THR A 47 -28.08 -0.22 3.80
CA THR A 47 -27.73 0.02 2.39
C THR A 47 -26.26 0.46 2.34
N LEU A 48 -25.43 -0.29 1.62
CA LEU A 48 -24.04 0.04 1.36
C LEU A 48 -23.90 0.51 -0.08
N SER A 49 -23.38 1.71 -0.29
CA SER A 49 -22.92 2.14 -1.62
C SER A 49 -21.52 1.59 -1.85
N VAL A 50 -21.38 0.73 -2.84
CA VAL A 50 -20.17 -0.05 -3.10
C VAL A 50 -19.66 0.28 -4.49
N ARG A 51 -18.35 0.56 -4.60
CA ARG A 51 -17.68 0.69 -5.88
C ARG A 51 -16.95 -0.61 -6.20
N ARG A 52 -17.35 -1.23 -7.29
CA ARG A 52 -16.82 -2.49 -7.85
C ARG A 52 -16.38 -2.27 -9.27
N GLU A 53 -15.13 -2.55 -9.61
CA GLU A 53 -14.59 -2.41 -10.98
C GLU A 53 -14.84 -1.03 -11.62
N GLY A 54 -14.92 0.01 -10.79
CA GLY A 54 -15.16 1.39 -11.24
C GLY A 54 -16.65 1.79 -11.29
N GLU A 55 -17.57 0.87 -11.12
CA GLU A 55 -19.00 1.14 -11.06
C GLU A 55 -19.51 1.20 -9.63
N THR A 56 -20.35 2.18 -9.31
CA THR A 56 -21.00 2.30 -7.99
C THR A 56 -22.38 1.65 -8.03
N MET A 57 -22.66 0.84 -7.02
CA MET A 57 -23.94 0.15 -6.83
C MET A 57 -24.35 0.16 -5.37
N ASP A 58 -25.65 0.11 -5.12
CA ASP A 58 -26.17 -0.04 -3.77
C ASP A 58 -26.52 -1.51 -3.52
N VAL A 59 -26.06 -2.03 -2.38
CA VAL A 59 -26.37 -3.37 -1.91
C VAL A 59 -27.01 -3.30 -0.52
N GLN A 60 -27.96 -4.19 -0.26
CA GLN A 60 -28.60 -4.27 1.05
C GLN A 60 -28.09 -5.50 1.80
N MET A 61 -27.77 -5.28 3.08
CA MET A 61 -27.29 -6.33 3.97
C MET A 61 -27.94 -6.18 5.33
N THR A 62 -28.28 -7.32 5.95
CA THR A 62 -28.81 -7.33 7.31
C THR A 62 -27.79 -7.96 8.25
N PRO A 63 -27.35 -7.23 9.29
CA PRO A 63 -26.44 -7.78 10.28
C PRO A 63 -27.06 -8.96 11.05
N VAL A 64 -26.24 -9.91 11.45
CA VAL A 64 -26.66 -11.03 12.30
C VAL A 64 -26.11 -10.88 13.69
N GLN A 65 -26.91 -11.23 14.70
CA GLN A 65 -26.47 -11.19 16.07
C GLN A 65 -25.62 -12.42 16.39
N THR A 66 -24.45 -12.19 16.98
CA THR A 66 -23.54 -13.23 17.46
C THR A 66 -24.05 -13.81 18.79
N GLN A 67 -23.47 -14.93 19.24
CA GLN A 67 -23.76 -15.49 20.54
C GLN A 67 -23.41 -14.54 21.71
N GLU A 68 -22.46 -13.65 21.50
CA GLU A 68 -22.01 -12.62 22.45
C GLU A 68 -22.94 -11.40 22.49
N GLY A 69 -23.93 -11.35 21.60
CA GLY A 69 -24.89 -10.25 21.51
C GLY A 69 -24.52 -9.13 20.54
N ASP A 70 -23.32 -9.15 19.95
CA ASP A 70 -22.88 -8.18 18.95
C ASP A 70 -23.53 -8.42 17.59
N TYR A 71 -23.72 -7.35 16.83
CA TYR A 71 -24.16 -7.43 15.43
C TYR A 71 -22.98 -7.39 14.49
N LYS A 72 -22.95 -8.28 13.48
CA LYS A 72 -21.88 -8.40 12.49
C LYS A 72 -22.43 -8.67 11.09
N LEU A 73 -21.68 -8.25 10.06
CA LEU A 73 -21.98 -8.51 8.65
C LEU A 73 -21.13 -9.66 8.07
N GLY A 74 -20.21 -10.24 8.85
CA GLY A 74 -19.32 -11.28 8.33
C GLY A 74 -18.23 -10.75 7.39
N LEU A 75 -17.87 -9.47 7.48
CA LEU A 75 -16.92 -8.81 6.59
C LEU A 75 -15.56 -8.61 7.23
N TRP A 76 -14.52 -8.73 6.41
CA TRP A 76 -13.19 -8.21 6.70
C TRP A 76 -13.00 -6.89 5.95
N ILE A 77 -12.85 -5.79 6.70
CA ILE A 77 -12.70 -4.44 6.14
C ILE A 77 -11.31 -3.92 6.48
N ARG A 78 -10.64 -3.38 5.48
CA ARG A 78 -9.40 -2.62 5.62
C ARG A 78 -9.70 -1.16 5.25
N ASP A 79 -9.32 -0.24 6.11
CA ASP A 79 -9.44 1.21 5.88
C ASP A 79 -8.07 1.86 5.67
N ASP A 80 -7.00 1.12 5.93
CA ASP A 80 -5.62 1.54 5.69
C ASP A 80 -4.78 0.41 5.09
N THR A 81 -3.71 0.79 4.41
CA THR A 81 -2.64 -0.10 3.95
C THR A 81 -1.32 0.45 4.46
N GLN A 82 -0.58 -0.39 5.16
CA GLN A 82 0.70 -0.03 5.76
C GLN A 82 1.79 -0.94 5.22
N GLY A 83 2.99 -0.39 5.05
CA GLY A 83 4.12 -1.18 4.61
C GLY A 83 5.44 -0.44 4.78
N ILE A 84 6.53 -1.21 4.79
CA ILE A 84 7.89 -0.70 4.75
C ILE A 84 8.37 -0.79 3.32
N GLY A 85 8.95 0.31 2.84
CA GLY A 85 9.43 0.40 1.48
C GLY A 85 10.67 1.27 1.34
N THR A 86 11.16 1.36 0.12
CA THR A 86 12.36 2.13 -0.20
C THR A 86 11.98 3.39 -0.96
N MET A 87 12.40 4.54 -0.45
CA MET A 87 12.38 5.79 -1.22
C MET A 87 13.47 5.72 -2.28
N THR A 88 13.08 5.84 -3.55
CA THR A 88 13.99 5.72 -4.68
C THR A 88 14.74 7.03 -4.92
N TYR A 89 14.04 8.16 -4.87
CA TYR A 89 14.62 9.48 -5.05
C TYR A 89 13.79 10.56 -4.33
N VAL A 90 14.43 11.67 -4.06
CA VAL A 90 13.79 12.93 -3.66
C VAL A 90 14.44 14.10 -4.41
N CYS A 91 13.61 15.00 -4.94
CA CYS A 91 14.06 16.21 -5.61
C CYS A 91 14.28 17.35 -4.62
N ALA A 92 15.02 18.38 -5.03
CA ALA A 92 15.28 19.55 -4.19
C ALA A 92 14.01 20.32 -3.77
N ASN A 93 12.94 20.24 -4.56
CA ASN A 93 11.62 20.82 -4.24
C ASN A 93 10.76 19.93 -3.32
N GLY A 94 11.27 18.77 -2.91
CA GLY A 94 10.56 17.81 -2.05
C GLY A 94 9.76 16.73 -2.77
N ALA A 95 9.55 16.85 -4.08
CA ALA A 95 8.89 15.77 -4.81
C ALA A 95 9.70 14.46 -4.70
N PHE A 96 9.04 13.34 -4.42
CA PHE A 96 9.69 12.05 -4.30
C PHE A 96 8.99 10.95 -5.10
N GLY A 97 9.75 9.89 -5.40
CA GLY A 97 9.24 8.61 -5.84
C GLY A 97 9.80 7.47 -5.00
N ALA A 98 8.99 6.47 -4.75
CA ALA A 98 9.37 5.31 -3.94
C ALA A 98 8.80 4.00 -4.48
N LEU A 99 9.34 2.87 -4.04
CA LEU A 99 9.02 1.49 -4.35
C LEU A 99 9.42 1.03 -5.75
N GLY A 100 9.11 1.76 -6.81
CA GLY A 100 9.28 1.29 -8.21
C GLY A 100 8.19 0.31 -8.66
N HIS A 101 7.14 0.14 -7.87
CA HIS A 101 5.91 -0.60 -8.17
C HIS A 101 4.78 -0.06 -7.28
N GLY A 102 3.54 -0.26 -7.68
CA GLY A 102 2.40 0.16 -6.89
C GLY A 102 2.17 -0.70 -5.65
N ILE A 103 1.43 -0.15 -4.71
CA ILE A 103 0.88 -0.90 -3.58
C ILE A 103 -0.39 -1.59 -4.07
N SER A 104 -0.40 -2.92 -3.99
CA SER A 104 -1.52 -3.74 -4.42
C SER A 104 -2.15 -4.45 -3.23
N ASP A 105 -3.44 -4.69 -3.31
CA ASP A 105 -4.15 -5.51 -2.34
C ASP A 105 -3.67 -6.97 -2.41
N GLY A 106 -3.41 -7.55 -1.23
CA GLY A 106 -2.81 -8.89 -1.14
C GLY A 106 -3.73 -10.03 -1.58
N ASP A 107 -5.04 -9.83 -1.53
CA ASP A 107 -6.02 -10.87 -1.85
C ASP A 107 -6.41 -10.82 -3.33
N THR A 108 -6.52 -9.64 -3.91
CA THR A 108 -6.93 -9.45 -5.31
C THR A 108 -5.78 -9.20 -6.27
N GLY A 109 -4.61 -8.76 -5.76
CA GLY A 109 -3.49 -8.31 -6.59
C GLY A 109 -3.74 -6.99 -7.33
N LEU A 110 -4.90 -6.35 -7.13
CA LEU A 110 -5.24 -5.09 -7.78
C LEU A 110 -4.54 -3.92 -7.08
N LEU A 111 -4.20 -2.90 -7.89
CA LEU A 111 -3.64 -1.66 -7.38
C LEU A 111 -4.61 -1.00 -6.39
N VAL A 112 -4.13 -0.72 -5.17
CA VAL A 112 -4.94 -0.06 -4.15
C VAL A 112 -5.24 1.37 -4.60
N GLN A 113 -6.50 1.71 -4.71
CA GLN A 113 -6.94 3.08 -4.95
C GLN A 113 -6.93 3.83 -3.62
N THR A 114 -6.11 4.86 -3.52
CA THR A 114 -5.96 5.67 -2.31
C THR A 114 -6.30 7.11 -2.58
N SER A 115 -6.90 7.77 -1.61
CA SER A 115 -7.09 9.23 -1.59
C SER A 115 -5.86 9.99 -1.10
N GLY A 116 -4.83 9.28 -0.65
CA GLY A 116 -3.59 9.83 -0.13
C GLY A 116 -2.99 8.92 0.92
N GLY A 117 -1.86 9.35 1.48
CA GLY A 117 -1.17 8.63 2.54
C GLY A 117 -0.07 9.47 3.18
N GLU A 118 0.65 8.88 4.09
CA GLU A 118 1.73 9.55 4.80
C GLU A 118 2.99 8.69 4.83
N LEU A 119 4.15 9.35 4.77
CA LEU A 119 5.45 8.75 5.01
C LEU A 119 5.86 8.94 6.45
N TYR A 120 6.40 7.89 7.04
CA TYR A 120 6.88 7.88 8.41
C TYR A 120 8.31 7.36 8.52
N ASP A 121 9.01 7.74 9.58
CA ASP A 121 10.27 7.13 9.99
C ASP A 121 10.07 5.63 10.24
N THR A 122 11.02 4.84 9.78
CA THR A 122 10.99 3.39 9.88
C THR A 122 12.35 2.87 10.30
N GLU A 123 12.37 1.92 11.23
CA GLU A 123 13.56 1.18 11.62
C GLU A 123 13.50 -0.24 11.06
N ILE A 124 14.53 -0.64 10.33
CA ILE A 124 14.64 -2.00 9.82
C ILE A 124 15.22 -2.89 10.92
N LEU A 125 14.45 -3.87 11.36
CA LEU A 125 14.85 -4.83 12.38
C LEU A 125 15.45 -6.11 11.80
N GLY A 126 15.08 -6.48 10.57
CA GLY A 126 15.55 -7.68 9.93
C GLY A 126 15.41 -7.67 8.43
N VAL A 127 16.30 -8.40 7.78
CA VAL A 127 16.26 -8.65 6.34
C VAL A 127 16.34 -10.14 6.11
N GLU A 128 15.31 -10.74 5.58
CA GLU A 128 15.32 -12.11 5.11
C GLU A 128 15.76 -12.13 3.65
N LYS A 129 16.86 -12.83 3.38
CA LYS A 129 17.42 -12.89 2.03
C LYS A 129 16.53 -13.71 1.11
N GLY A 130 16.23 -13.16 -0.05
CA GLY A 130 15.49 -13.88 -1.09
C GLY A 130 16.24 -15.11 -1.61
N SER A 131 15.50 -16.07 -2.12
CA SER A 131 15.97 -17.25 -2.83
C SER A 131 15.20 -17.44 -4.13
N PHE A 132 15.60 -18.42 -4.93
CA PHE A 132 14.92 -18.68 -6.21
C PHE A 132 13.42 -18.92 -5.99
N GLY A 133 12.58 -18.10 -6.63
CA GLY A 133 11.11 -18.16 -6.51
C GLY A 133 10.53 -17.58 -5.21
N LYS A 134 11.38 -17.08 -4.29
CA LYS A 134 10.95 -16.39 -3.06
C LYS A 134 11.68 -15.04 -2.95
N PRO A 135 10.97 -13.91 -3.10
CA PRO A 135 11.57 -12.59 -2.89
C PRO A 135 12.01 -12.44 -1.43
N GLY A 136 13.04 -11.63 -1.20
CA GLY A 136 13.46 -11.27 0.15
C GLY A 136 12.41 -10.38 0.83
N VAL A 137 12.43 -10.39 2.15
CA VAL A 137 11.50 -9.62 2.98
C VAL A 137 12.28 -8.73 3.94
N MET A 138 11.87 -7.47 4.07
CA MET A 138 12.32 -6.58 5.13
C MET A 138 11.25 -6.50 6.21
N SER A 139 11.65 -6.60 7.46
CA SER A 139 10.80 -6.40 8.62
C SER A 139 11.31 -5.22 9.46
N GLY A 140 10.41 -4.48 10.09
CA GLY A 140 10.78 -3.32 10.88
C GLY A 140 9.59 -2.71 11.60
N VAL A 141 9.83 -1.57 12.23
CA VAL A 141 8.84 -0.80 12.97
C VAL A 141 8.61 0.54 12.28
N ILE A 142 7.35 0.91 12.11
CA ILE A 142 6.94 2.22 11.63
C ILE A 142 6.60 3.08 12.85
N TYR A 143 7.23 4.24 12.97
CA TYR A 143 6.98 5.19 14.05
C TYR A 143 5.90 6.18 13.63
N TYR A 144 4.66 5.95 14.09
CA TYR A 144 3.56 6.86 13.82
C TYR A 144 3.60 8.10 14.72
N GLY A 145 3.06 9.19 14.21
CA GLY A 145 2.92 10.45 14.92
C GLY A 145 3.58 11.62 14.19
N ASN A 146 3.18 12.83 14.56
CA ASN A 146 3.59 14.06 13.87
C ASN A 146 5.10 14.26 13.81
N GLN A 147 5.82 13.81 14.84
CA GLN A 147 7.29 13.96 14.89
C GLN A 147 8.01 12.99 13.96
N SER A 148 7.39 11.87 13.61
CA SER A 148 7.97 10.85 12.74
C SER A 148 7.47 10.96 11.31
N ARG A 149 6.53 11.85 11.04
CA ARG A 149 6.02 12.11 9.70
C ARG A 149 7.09 12.76 8.83
N LEU A 150 7.32 12.21 7.65
CA LEU A 150 8.36 12.62 6.70
C LEU A 150 7.79 13.26 5.43
N GLY A 151 6.50 13.08 5.15
CA GLY A 151 5.87 13.62 3.96
C GLY A 151 4.47 13.07 3.73
N SER A 152 3.88 13.43 2.60
CA SER A 152 2.58 12.95 2.12
C SER A 152 2.73 12.15 0.84
N VAL A 153 1.97 11.06 0.74
CA VAL A 153 1.79 10.29 -0.49
C VAL A 153 0.56 10.85 -1.21
N GLU A 154 0.70 11.16 -2.48
CA GLU A 154 -0.34 11.79 -3.32
C GLU A 154 -0.88 10.83 -4.39
N ALA A 155 -0.05 9.87 -4.81
CA ALA A 155 -0.44 8.91 -5.83
C ALA A 155 0.18 7.53 -5.58
N ASN A 156 -0.63 6.50 -5.84
CA ASN A 156 -0.22 5.11 -5.97
C ASN A 156 -0.47 4.67 -7.41
N THR A 157 0.58 4.32 -8.12
CA THR A 157 0.55 3.98 -9.55
C THR A 157 1.30 2.66 -9.79
N ASP A 158 1.17 2.08 -10.97
CA ASP A 158 1.94 0.87 -11.36
C ASP A 158 3.47 1.08 -11.31
N GLN A 159 3.93 2.33 -11.38
CA GLN A 159 5.35 2.68 -11.36
C GLN A 159 5.90 2.95 -9.97
N GLY A 160 5.04 3.09 -8.97
CA GLY A 160 5.40 3.39 -7.59
C GLY A 160 4.46 4.35 -6.90
N ILE A 161 4.86 4.77 -5.71
CA ILE A 161 4.19 5.83 -4.97
C ILE A 161 4.93 7.16 -5.15
N PHE A 162 4.17 8.23 -5.26
CA PHE A 162 4.69 9.58 -5.47
C PHE A 162 4.05 10.54 -4.47
N GLY A 163 4.78 11.62 -4.14
CA GLY A 163 4.27 12.62 -3.20
C GLY A 163 5.30 13.68 -2.86
N THR A 164 5.10 14.33 -1.72
CA THR A 164 5.93 15.45 -1.27
C THR A 164 6.53 15.17 0.10
N ALA A 165 7.86 15.20 0.16
CA ALA A 165 8.64 15.12 1.39
C ALA A 165 8.61 16.44 2.15
N ASN A 166 8.51 16.39 3.48
CA ASN A 166 8.51 17.59 4.30
C ASN A 166 9.93 18.18 4.51
N PRO A 167 10.05 19.44 4.98
CA PRO A 167 11.35 20.07 5.20
C PRO A 167 12.24 19.32 6.21
N ARG A 168 11.64 18.63 7.18
CA ARG A 168 12.38 17.81 8.14
C ARG A 168 13.10 16.64 7.46
N PHE A 169 12.44 15.95 6.54
CA PHE A 169 13.09 14.90 5.76
C PHE A 169 14.19 15.49 4.87
N LEU A 170 13.90 16.58 4.14
CA LEU A 170 14.88 17.23 3.26
C LEU A 170 16.14 17.67 4.01
N SER A 171 16.02 18.15 5.23
CA SER A 171 17.18 18.52 6.06
C SER A 171 18.10 17.35 6.43
N ARG A 172 17.60 16.11 6.37
CA ARG A 172 18.38 14.89 6.61
C ARG A 172 19.10 14.37 5.35
N VAL A 173 18.66 14.82 4.17
CA VAL A 173 19.26 14.40 2.90
C VAL A 173 20.56 15.17 2.71
N LYS A 174 21.68 14.51 2.99
CA LYS A 174 23.02 15.11 2.88
C LYS A 174 23.75 14.74 1.58
N ASN A 175 23.14 13.89 0.77
CA ASN A 175 23.77 13.42 -0.46
C ASN A 175 23.70 14.51 -1.53
N PRO A 176 24.77 14.69 -2.33
CA PRO A 176 24.71 15.57 -3.49
C PRO A 176 23.67 15.07 -4.50
N ALA A 177 23.09 16.00 -5.24
CA ALA A 177 22.22 15.66 -6.35
C ALA A 177 23.00 14.83 -7.39
N ILE A 178 22.37 13.78 -7.87
CA ILE A 178 22.92 12.90 -8.91
C ILE A 178 22.19 13.23 -10.22
N PRO A 179 22.90 13.40 -11.34
CA PRO A 179 22.27 13.58 -12.65
C PRO A 179 21.36 12.38 -12.98
N ILE A 180 20.23 12.66 -13.60
CA ILE A 180 19.32 11.60 -14.06
C ILE A 180 19.96 10.92 -15.27
N GLY A 181 20.06 9.58 -15.22
CA GLY A 181 20.35 8.74 -16.36
C GLY A 181 19.06 8.34 -17.10
N TYR A 182 19.11 8.28 -18.41
CA TYR A 182 17.98 7.82 -19.20
C TYR A 182 18.11 6.33 -19.53
N ARG A 183 16.98 5.66 -19.70
CA ARG A 183 16.91 4.22 -19.99
C ARG A 183 17.79 3.81 -21.18
N GLN A 184 17.85 4.62 -22.24
CA GLN A 184 18.65 4.37 -23.43
C GLN A 184 20.17 4.46 -23.17
N ASP A 185 20.60 5.12 -22.09
CA ASP A 185 22.01 5.33 -21.77
C ASP A 185 22.57 4.21 -20.88
N VAL A 186 21.70 3.33 -20.37
CA VAL A 186 22.11 2.22 -19.53
C VAL A 186 22.93 1.22 -20.33
N LYS A 187 24.09 0.83 -19.80
CA LYS A 187 25.03 -0.13 -20.43
C LYS A 187 25.29 -1.31 -19.51
N LYS A 188 25.56 -2.46 -20.11
CA LYS A 188 26.05 -3.63 -19.37
C LYS A 188 27.41 -3.35 -18.75
N GLY A 189 27.67 -3.92 -17.59
CA GLY A 189 28.95 -3.80 -16.88
C GLY A 189 28.79 -3.38 -15.43
N ARG A 190 29.90 -2.92 -14.83
CA ARG A 190 29.93 -2.53 -13.43
C ARG A 190 29.10 -1.28 -13.18
N ALA A 191 28.38 -1.31 -12.07
CA ALA A 191 27.58 -0.20 -11.57
C ALA A 191 27.51 -0.29 -10.03
N CYS A 192 26.84 0.69 -9.39
CA CYS A 192 26.62 0.68 -7.95
C CYS A 192 25.14 0.91 -7.66
N ILE A 193 24.65 0.22 -6.63
CA ILE A 193 23.35 0.53 -6.01
C ILE A 193 23.65 1.21 -4.67
N ARG A 194 23.11 2.41 -4.48
CA ARG A 194 23.14 3.10 -3.19
C ARG A 194 21.92 2.70 -2.37
N SER A 195 22.13 2.12 -1.20
CA SER A 195 21.05 1.59 -0.37
C SER A 195 21.40 1.65 1.12
N SER A 196 20.37 1.80 1.95
CA SER A 196 20.45 1.73 3.41
C SER A 196 19.99 0.39 3.98
N VAL A 197 19.88 -0.65 3.16
CA VAL A 197 19.37 -1.98 3.55
C VAL A 197 20.16 -2.62 4.72
N SER A 198 21.43 -2.26 4.90
CA SER A 198 22.26 -2.73 6.03
C SER A 198 22.25 -1.81 7.25
N GLY A 199 21.32 -0.85 7.34
CA GLY A 199 21.24 0.14 8.42
C GLY A 199 22.00 1.43 8.16
N GLU A 200 22.99 1.42 7.27
CA GLU A 200 23.74 2.60 6.84
C GLU A 200 23.69 2.75 5.33
N LEU A 201 23.68 4.00 4.86
CA LEU A 201 23.72 4.28 3.43
C LEU A 201 25.08 3.93 2.83
N LYS A 202 25.12 2.93 1.95
CA LYS A 202 26.33 2.41 1.30
C LYS A 202 26.12 2.21 -0.18
N ASP A 203 27.23 2.24 -0.92
CA ASP A 203 27.29 1.84 -2.31
C ASP A 203 27.64 0.36 -2.40
N TYR A 204 26.79 -0.41 -3.06
CA TYR A 204 26.99 -1.84 -3.31
C TYR A 204 27.39 -2.00 -4.78
N GLU A 205 28.54 -2.60 -5.01
CA GLU A 205 28.98 -2.94 -6.37
C GLU A 205 28.06 -4.00 -6.96
N ILE A 206 27.65 -3.79 -8.19
CA ILE A 206 26.83 -4.70 -8.97
C ILE A 206 27.35 -4.80 -10.40
N GLU A 207 26.86 -5.80 -11.11
CA GLU A 207 27.07 -5.95 -12.54
C GLU A 207 25.73 -5.99 -13.27
N ILE A 208 25.53 -5.09 -14.23
CA ILE A 208 24.37 -5.12 -15.14
C ILE A 208 24.66 -6.18 -16.22
N GLN A 209 23.99 -7.33 -16.11
CA GLN A 209 24.22 -8.48 -16.99
C GLN A 209 23.36 -8.44 -18.23
N LYS A 210 22.09 -8.01 -18.09
CA LYS A 210 21.13 -7.96 -19.18
C LYS A 210 20.31 -6.68 -19.11
N ILE A 211 20.04 -6.10 -20.26
CA ILE A 211 19.15 -4.95 -20.43
C ILE A 211 18.10 -5.39 -21.43
N ASP A 212 16.83 -5.21 -21.07
CA ASP A 212 15.70 -5.44 -21.94
C ASP A 212 15.08 -4.09 -22.32
N HIS A 213 15.25 -3.71 -23.58
CA HIS A 213 14.68 -2.45 -24.11
C HIS A 213 13.25 -2.63 -24.64
N SER A 214 12.74 -3.85 -24.69
CA SER A 214 11.35 -4.09 -25.04
C SER A 214 10.44 -3.64 -23.91
N SER A 215 9.24 -3.16 -24.24
CA SER A 215 8.19 -2.90 -23.24
C SER A 215 7.70 -4.24 -22.71
N ASN A 216 8.28 -4.70 -21.60
CA ASN A 216 7.78 -5.90 -20.94
C ASN A 216 6.69 -5.55 -19.93
N ARG A 217 5.71 -6.44 -19.80
CA ARG A 217 4.55 -6.28 -18.90
C ARG A 217 4.92 -6.25 -17.40
N HIS A 218 6.19 -6.46 -17.05
CA HIS A 218 6.64 -6.62 -15.67
C HIS A 218 7.50 -5.46 -15.18
N ASN A 219 7.73 -4.40 -15.98
CA ASN A 219 8.61 -3.28 -15.65
C ASN A 219 10.01 -3.70 -15.15
N LYS A 220 10.52 -4.84 -15.66
CA LYS A 220 11.83 -5.41 -15.30
C LYS A 220 12.80 -5.30 -16.46
N ASP A 221 13.41 -4.13 -16.58
CA ASP A 221 14.25 -3.79 -17.73
C ASP A 221 15.71 -4.24 -17.57
N MET A 222 16.14 -4.58 -16.37
CA MET A 222 17.53 -4.97 -16.10
C MET A 222 17.62 -6.22 -15.24
N VAL A 223 18.64 -7.05 -15.53
CA VAL A 223 19.10 -8.12 -14.65
C VAL A 223 20.44 -7.71 -14.09
N ILE A 224 20.55 -7.64 -12.79
CA ILE A 224 21.75 -7.29 -12.04
C ILE A 224 22.22 -8.44 -11.17
N ARG A 225 23.51 -8.47 -10.88
CA ARG A 225 24.15 -9.42 -9.96
C ARG A 225 25.03 -8.67 -8.96
#